data_d06f52dcae3973b2876f7410a919ad20
#
_entry.id   d06f52dcae3973b2876f7410a919ad20
#
_cell.length_a   1.000
_cell.length_b   1.000
_cell.length_c   1.000
_cell.angle_alpha   90.00
_cell.angle_beta   90.00
_cell.angle_gamma   90.00
#
_symmetry.space_group_name_H-M   'P 1'
#
loop_
_entity.id
_entity.type
_entity.pdbx_description
1 polymer ?
#
loop_
_entity_poly.entity_id
_entity_poly.type
_entity_poly.pdbx_seq_one_letter_code
_entity_poly.pdbx_strand_id
1 'polypeptide(L)'
;CEGAYIHNLEEFWDEYWHDWRLLYNKDHRGDVYPTHGIGPVCQVLDIHRGDKMNVLVSMDTKAVNGKEYYEKHRGEAAPDFQNGDHTTTMIRTEKGKTIMIQHNVVTPRPYNRLYQLTGTKGFANKYPVEGYMVDYDKVEDLYTAEDKSESGKVDFENLSAHNFLPEDVKAALMEKYKHPIQKELETTAKKVGGHGGMDYIMDYRLIYCLRNGLPLDM
;
A
#
# COMPACT_ATOMS: atom_id res chain seq x y z
N CYS A 1 -6.02 5.24 8.41
CA CYS A 1 -5.15 4.46 7.53
C CYS A 1 -4.00 5.32 7.03
N GLU A 2 -2.86 4.69 6.72
CA GLU A 2 -1.70 5.36 6.18
C GLU A 2 -1.17 4.57 4.98
N GLY A 3 -0.76 5.29 3.94
CA GLY A 3 -0.16 4.70 2.76
C GLY A 3 1.00 5.54 2.26
N ALA A 4 1.93 4.93 1.56
CA ALA A 4 3.05 5.68 1.01
C ALA A 4 3.59 5.08 -0.29
N TYR A 5 4.20 5.94 -1.09
CA TYR A 5 5.12 5.56 -2.14
C TYR A 5 6.43 6.34 -1.97
N ILE A 6 7.39 5.70 -1.34
CA ILE A 6 8.73 6.23 -1.12
C ILE A 6 9.69 5.36 -1.92
N HIS A 7 10.18 5.90 -3.03
CA HIS A 7 11.02 5.16 -3.95
C HIS A 7 11.90 6.13 -4.74
N ASN A 8 13.16 6.27 -4.39
CA ASN A 8 14.04 7.08 -5.20
C ASN A 8 14.11 6.51 -6.61
N LEU A 9 13.62 7.27 -7.59
CA LEU A 9 13.52 6.88 -9.00
C LEU A 9 14.57 7.56 -9.88
N GLU A 10 15.43 8.39 -9.33
CA GLU A 10 16.41 9.13 -10.11
C GLU A 10 17.27 8.22 -11.00
N GLU A 11 17.68 7.06 -10.47
CA GLU A 11 18.48 6.07 -11.23
C GLU A 11 17.74 5.48 -12.44
N PHE A 12 16.42 5.57 -12.46
CA PHE A 12 15.56 4.93 -13.46
C PHE A 12 14.87 5.93 -14.38
N TRP A 13 15.00 7.23 -14.16
CA TRP A 13 14.23 8.21 -14.92
C TRP A 13 14.60 8.28 -16.39
N ASP A 14 15.83 8.10 -16.73
CA ASP A 14 16.33 8.03 -18.12
C ASP A 14 15.98 6.72 -18.85
N GLU A 15 15.61 5.66 -18.10
CA GLU A 15 15.13 4.40 -18.67
C GLU A 15 13.67 4.50 -19.20
N TYR A 16 12.91 5.46 -18.72
CA TYR A 16 11.54 5.66 -19.16
C TYR A 16 11.48 6.38 -20.50
N TRP A 17 10.66 5.86 -21.40
CA TRP A 17 10.51 6.38 -22.74
C TRP A 17 10.30 7.90 -22.77
N HIS A 18 11.20 8.64 -23.43
CA HIS A 18 11.22 10.09 -23.50
C HIS A 18 11.19 10.80 -22.14
N ASP A 19 11.78 10.22 -21.12
CA ASP A 19 11.85 10.81 -19.76
C ASP A 19 10.48 11.20 -19.20
N TRP A 20 9.40 10.52 -19.59
CA TRP A 20 8.05 10.96 -19.28
C TRP A 20 7.78 11.14 -17.78
N ARG A 21 8.39 10.32 -16.93
CA ARG A 21 8.24 10.47 -15.47
C ARG A 21 8.91 11.71 -14.95
N LEU A 22 10.12 12.01 -15.41
CA LEU A 22 10.85 13.23 -15.06
C LEU A 22 10.06 14.46 -15.48
N LEU A 23 9.59 14.50 -16.73
CA LEU A 23 8.81 15.60 -17.27
C LEU A 23 7.47 15.75 -16.54
N TYR A 24 6.82 14.63 -16.20
CA TYR A 24 5.59 14.67 -15.42
C TYR A 24 5.79 15.28 -14.02
N ASN A 25 6.89 14.93 -13.32
CA ASN A 25 7.25 15.54 -12.05
C ASN A 25 7.62 17.02 -12.20
N LYS A 26 8.24 17.41 -13.32
CA LYS A 26 8.53 18.82 -13.60
C LYS A 26 7.26 19.64 -13.72
N ASP A 27 6.26 19.13 -14.40
CA ASP A 27 5.07 19.90 -14.80
C ASP A 27 3.89 19.77 -13.82
N HIS A 28 3.96 18.86 -12.84
CA HIS A 28 2.84 18.59 -11.92
C HIS A 28 3.31 18.64 -10.47
N ARG A 29 2.41 19.05 -9.58
CA ARG A 29 2.65 19.20 -8.16
C ARG A 29 1.81 18.21 -7.35
N GLY A 30 2.36 17.71 -6.24
CA GLY A 30 1.66 16.89 -5.28
C GLY A 30 2.01 15.41 -5.37
N ASP A 31 1.12 14.54 -4.94
CA ASP A 31 1.29 13.10 -5.12
C ASP A 31 0.91 12.73 -6.56
N VAL A 32 1.90 12.71 -7.44
CA VAL A 32 1.73 12.45 -8.87
C VAL A 32 1.64 10.96 -9.20
N TYR A 33 1.79 10.08 -8.21
CA TYR A 33 1.67 8.63 -8.38
C TYR A 33 1.03 7.97 -7.14
N PRO A 34 -0.25 8.27 -6.84
CA PRO A 34 -0.90 7.90 -5.60
C PRO A 34 -1.28 6.41 -5.49
N THR A 35 -1.31 5.67 -6.59
CA THR A 35 -1.88 4.33 -6.67
C THR A 35 -1.36 3.38 -5.59
N HIS A 36 -0.05 3.38 -5.33
CA HIS A 36 0.53 2.49 -4.33
C HIS A 36 0.16 2.85 -2.90
N GLY A 37 0.06 4.14 -2.61
CA GLY A 37 -0.33 4.62 -1.28
C GLY A 37 -1.83 4.50 -1.03
N ILE A 38 -2.65 4.92 -1.98
CA ILE A 38 -4.09 5.06 -1.79
C ILE A 38 -4.91 3.84 -2.21
N GLY A 39 -4.47 3.08 -3.23
CA GLY A 39 -5.25 1.97 -3.78
C GLY A 39 -5.67 0.93 -2.76
N PRO A 40 -4.72 0.31 -2.03
CA PRO A 40 -5.05 -0.67 -0.99
C PRO A 40 -5.92 -0.08 0.13
N VAL A 41 -5.68 1.17 0.52
CA VAL A 41 -6.50 1.86 1.54
C VAL A 41 -7.94 2.01 1.08
N CYS A 42 -8.17 2.38 -0.18
CA CYS A 42 -9.50 2.49 -0.75
C CYS A 42 -10.25 1.16 -0.73
N GLN A 43 -9.57 0.05 -0.98
CA GLN A 43 -10.16 -1.28 -0.92
C GLN A 43 -10.64 -1.61 0.50
N VAL A 44 -9.80 -1.41 1.51
CA VAL A 44 -10.13 -1.71 2.91
C VAL A 44 -11.21 -0.80 3.47
N LEU A 45 -11.25 0.46 3.05
CA LEU A 45 -12.21 1.44 3.53
C LEU A 45 -13.53 1.46 2.73
N ASP A 46 -13.69 0.61 1.73
CA ASP A 46 -14.84 0.56 0.83
C ASP A 46 -15.12 1.91 0.13
N ILE A 47 -14.09 2.62 -0.27
CA ILE A 47 -14.24 3.88 -1.00
C ILE A 47 -14.96 3.62 -2.32
N HIS A 48 -16.00 4.41 -2.58
CA HIS A 48 -16.99 4.26 -3.65
C HIS A 48 -17.90 3.00 -3.57
N ARG A 49 -17.76 2.19 -2.53
CA ARG A 49 -18.59 1.01 -2.28
C ARG A 49 -19.28 1.02 -0.91
N GLY A 50 -19.31 2.15 -0.27
CA GLY A 50 -19.93 2.32 1.05
C GLY A 50 -19.42 3.54 1.81
N ASP A 51 -18.30 4.11 1.37
CA ASP A 51 -17.76 5.36 1.88
C ASP A 51 -17.20 6.19 0.70
N LYS A 52 -16.90 7.46 0.90
CA LYS A 52 -16.23 8.30 -0.08
C LYS A 52 -15.36 9.37 0.58
N MET A 53 -14.35 9.83 -0.14
CA MET A 53 -13.50 10.93 0.27
C MET A 53 -14.30 12.23 0.25
N ASN A 54 -14.14 13.06 1.27
CA ASN A 54 -14.89 14.30 1.43
C ASN A 54 -13.98 15.52 1.47
N VAL A 55 -12.95 15.50 2.33
CA VAL A 55 -12.02 16.62 2.52
C VAL A 55 -10.61 16.14 2.27
N LEU A 56 -9.83 16.95 1.54
CA LEU A 56 -8.42 16.70 1.29
C LEU A 56 -7.60 17.96 1.61
N VAL A 57 -6.50 17.77 2.32
CA VAL A 57 -5.47 18.77 2.54
C VAL A 57 -4.13 18.16 2.18
N SER A 58 -3.36 18.85 1.35
CA SER A 58 -2.05 18.39 0.90
C SER A 58 -1.01 19.47 1.09
N MET A 59 0.18 19.07 1.52
CA MET A 59 1.35 19.93 1.63
C MET A 59 2.55 19.22 1.03
N ASP A 60 3.40 19.99 0.37
CA ASP A 60 4.65 19.53 -0.18
C ASP A 60 5.83 20.40 0.27
N THR A 61 7.02 19.83 0.17
CA THR A 61 8.27 20.57 0.35
C THR A 61 8.60 21.37 -0.92
N LYS A 62 9.65 22.15 -0.86
CA LYS A 62 10.25 22.72 -2.09
C LYS A 62 10.77 21.59 -2.98
N ALA A 63 10.75 21.85 -4.29
CA ALA A 63 11.45 21.03 -5.27
C ALA A 63 12.96 21.38 -5.23
N VAL A 64 13.76 20.49 -4.69
CA VAL A 64 15.22 20.63 -4.60
C VAL A 64 15.88 19.51 -5.41
N ASN A 65 15.80 18.27 -4.94
CA ASN A 65 16.45 17.13 -5.57
C ASN A 65 15.92 16.87 -6.98
N GLY A 66 14.60 16.87 -7.16
CA GLY A 66 14.00 16.65 -8.47
C GLY A 66 14.40 17.70 -9.50
N LYS A 67 14.46 18.97 -9.05
CA LYS A 67 14.93 20.08 -9.86
C LYS A 67 16.41 19.92 -10.22
N GLU A 68 17.28 19.66 -9.26
CA GLU A 68 18.71 19.47 -9.48
C GLU A 68 18.98 18.30 -10.45
N TYR A 69 18.25 17.19 -10.28
CA TYR A 69 18.35 16.06 -11.21
C TYR A 69 17.98 16.48 -12.63
N TYR A 70 16.84 17.17 -12.81
CA TYR A 70 16.40 17.64 -14.11
C TYR A 70 17.44 18.56 -14.78
N GLU A 71 17.91 19.58 -14.03
CA GLU A 71 18.89 20.55 -14.53
C GLU A 71 20.19 19.86 -14.96
N LYS A 72 20.67 18.90 -14.17
CA LYS A 72 21.85 18.12 -14.48
C LYS A 72 21.66 17.18 -15.69
N HIS A 73 20.52 16.50 -15.74
CA HIS A 73 20.23 15.51 -16.78
C HIS A 73 19.96 16.18 -18.14
N ARG A 74 19.22 17.29 -18.15
CA ARG A 74 18.82 18.00 -19.36
C ARG A 74 19.81 19.10 -19.76
N GLY A 75 20.65 19.55 -18.84
CA GLY A 75 21.60 20.65 -19.09
C GLY A 75 20.93 22.02 -19.21
N GLU A 76 19.71 22.17 -18.70
CA GLU A 76 18.94 23.43 -18.75
C GLU A 76 18.33 23.77 -17.40
N ALA A 77 18.18 25.07 -17.11
CA ALA A 77 17.57 25.52 -15.87
C ALA A 77 16.06 25.22 -15.82
N ALA A 78 15.57 24.79 -14.67
CA ALA A 78 14.16 24.51 -14.43
C ALA A 78 13.61 25.29 -13.22
N PRO A 79 13.52 26.64 -13.31
CA PRO A 79 13.05 27.45 -12.19
C PRO A 79 11.57 27.17 -11.84
N ASP A 80 10.83 26.60 -12.77
CA ASP A 80 9.41 26.27 -12.71
C ASP A 80 9.13 24.79 -12.39
N PHE A 81 10.13 24.03 -11.91
CA PHE A 81 9.91 22.64 -11.51
C PHE A 81 8.86 22.57 -10.38
N GLN A 82 7.76 21.83 -10.62
CA GLN A 82 6.55 21.90 -9.80
C GLN A 82 6.55 20.95 -8.62
N ASN A 83 6.99 19.70 -8.81
CA ASN A 83 6.81 18.68 -7.79
C ASN A 83 7.79 18.86 -6.63
N GLY A 84 7.27 19.07 -5.43
CA GLY A 84 8.08 19.04 -4.21
C GLY A 84 8.72 17.69 -3.98
N ASP A 85 9.87 17.65 -3.33
CA ASP A 85 10.60 16.41 -3.08
C ASP A 85 9.81 15.43 -2.20
N HIS A 86 8.94 15.96 -1.34
CA HIS A 86 8.06 15.16 -0.49
C HIS A 86 6.68 15.80 -0.39
N THR A 87 5.64 14.99 -0.57
CA THR A 87 4.25 15.39 -0.40
C THR A 87 3.58 14.57 0.69
N THR A 88 2.85 15.23 1.58
CA THR A 88 1.97 14.60 2.56
C THR A 88 0.54 15.07 2.35
N THR A 89 -0.37 14.12 2.20
CA THR A 89 -1.78 14.38 1.95
C THR A 89 -2.63 13.73 3.05
N MET A 90 -3.51 14.50 3.65
CA MET A 90 -4.51 14.03 4.60
C MET A 90 -5.89 14.06 3.96
N ILE A 91 -6.61 12.96 4.07
CA ILE A 91 -7.97 12.84 3.53
C ILE A 91 -8.91 12.40 4.65
N ARG A 92 -10.09 13.01 4.72
CA ARG A 92 -11.19 12.57 5.58
C ARG A 92 -12.34 12.04 4.72
N THR A 93 -12.88 10.89 5.11
CA THR A 93 -14.05 10.32 4.45
C THR A 93 -15.36 10.86 5.05
N GLU A 94 -16.48 10.65 4.35
CA GLU A 94 -17.82 11.02 4.86
C GLU A 94 -18.16 10.27 6.14
N LYS A 95 -17.74 9.02 6.29
CA LYS A 95 -17.93 8.22 7.51
C LYS A 95 -16.90 8.52 8.61
N GLY A 96 -16.10 9.59 8.45
CA GLY A 96 -15.20 10.08 9.48
C GLY A 96 -13.87 9.31 9.62
N LYS A 97 -13.54 8.43 8.68
CA LYS A 97 -12.22 7.78 8.64
C LYS A 97 -11.17 8.76 8.09
N THR A 98 -9.92 8.56 8.46
CA THR A 98 -8.81 9.37 7.96
C THR A 98 -7.80 8.54 7.19
N ILE A 99 -7.24 9.13 6.15
CA ILE A 99 -6.20 8.53 5.31
C ILE A 99 -5.05 9.53 5.25
N MET A 100 -3.83 9.07 5.54
CA MET A 100 -2.60 9.82 5.28
C MET A 100 -1.85 9.16 4.14
N ILE A 101 -1.45 9.95 3.14
CA ILE A 101 -0.66 9.47 2.02
C ILE A 101 0.65 10.25 1.95
N GLN A 102 1.75 9.54 1.74
CA GLN A 102 3.06 10.14 1.51
C GLN A 102 3.62 9.73 0.14
N HIS A 103 4.16 10.70 -0.57
CA HIS A 103 4.82 10.48 -1.85
C HIS A 103 6.22 11.11 -1.85
N ASN A 104 7.23 10.35 -2.27
CA ASN A 104 8.60 10.83 -2.42
C ASN A 104 9.36 9.92 -3.39
N VAL A 105 9.86 10.48 -4.49
CA VAL A 105 10.53 9.71 -5.54
C VAL A 105 11.93 10.25 -5.90
N VAL A 106 12.43 11.20 -5.13
CA VAL A 106 13.65 11.95 -5.46
C VAL A 106 14.63 12.11 -4.31
N THR A 107 14.34 11.56 -3.13
CA THR A 107 15.28 11.66 -2.00
C THR A 107 15.87 10.30 -1.65
N PRO A 108 17.07 10.26 -1.07
CA PRO A 108 17.77 9.03 -0.71
C PRO A 108 17.14 8.38 0.54
N ARG A 109 15.88 7.99 0.43
CA ARG A 109 15.15 7.22 1.44
C ARG A 109 15.09 5.75 1.03
N PRO A 110 15.26 4.80 1.98
CA PRO A 110 15.00 3.40 1.71
C PRO A 110 13.61 3.19 1.14
N TYR A 111 13.50 2.27 0.20
CA TYR A 111 12.21 1.90 -0.39
C TYR A 111 11.17 1.58 0.66
N ASN A 112 10.00 2.20 0.56
CA ASN A 112 8.93 2.01 1.51
C ASN A 112 7.57 2.22 0.82
N ARG A 113 6.74 1.18 0.84
CA ARG A 113 5.33 1.24 0.51
C ARG A 113 4.51 1.08 1.78
N LEU A 114 4.69 1.99 2.73
CA LEU A 114 3.93 1.94 3.99
C LEU A 114 2.47 1.65 3.70
N TYR A 115 1.97 0.67 4.40
CA TYR A 115 0.57 0.35 4.44
C TYR A 115 0.19 0.03 5.88
N GLN A 116 -0.53 0.95 6.51
CA GLN A 116 -0.88 0.86 7.91
C GLN A 116 -2.38 1.07 8.11
N LEU A 117 -2.98 0.16 8.84
CA LEU A 117 -4.40 0.17 9.16
C LEU A 117 -4.57 0.17 10.67
N THR A 118 -5.29 1.15 11.19
CA THR A 118 -5.71 1.20 12.58
C THR A 118 -7.22 1.10 12.63
N GLY A 119 -7.73 0.03 13.20
CA GLY A 119 -9.15 -0.21 13.40
C GLY A 119 -9.52 -0.25 14.88
N THR A 120 -10.80 -0.38 15.17
CA THR A 120 -11.30 -0.49 16.55
C THR A 120 -10.98 -1.83 17.21
N LYS A 121 -10.57 -2.84 16.44
CA LYS A 121 -10.32 -4.21 16.90
C LYS A 121 -8.96 -4.75 16.49
N GLY A 122 -8.10 -3.92 15.91
CA GLY A 122 -6.80 -4.38 15.50
C GLY A 122 -6.02 -3.35 14.70
N PHE A 123 -4.80 -3.73 14.42
CA PHE A 123 -3.81 -2.96 13.71
C PHE A 123 -3.05 -3.85 12.73
N ALA A 124 -2.81 -3.34 11.55
CA ALA A 124 -1.97 -4.02 10.56
C ALA A 124 -0.94 -3.05 10.00
N ASN A 125 0.28 -3.51 9.85
CA ASN A 125 1.37 -2.73 9.30
C ASN A 125 2.16 -3.55 8.28
N LYS A 126 2.50 -2.91 7.17
CA LYS A 126 3.47 -3.42 6.19
C LYS A 126 4.45 -2.30 5.85
N TYR A 127 5.71 -2.60 5.91
CA TYR A 127 6.83 -1.69 5.81
C TYR A 127 6.97 -0.69 7.00
N PRO A 128 8.20 -0.54 7.50
CA PRO A 128 9.36 -1.40 7.20
C PRO A 128 9.26 -2.79 7.84
N VAL A 129 8.35 -2.98 8.79
CA VAL A 129 8.13 -4.24 9.50
C VAL A 129 6.70 -4.71 9.22
N GLU A 130 6.53 -5.95 8.81
CA GLU A 130 5.22 -6.56 8.68
C GLU A 130 4.78 -7.12 10.02
N GLY A 131 3.67 -6.60 10.53
CA GLY A 131 3.13 -7.01 11.81
C GLY A 131 1.64 -6.74 11.94
N TYR A 132 1.01 -7.51 12.78
CA TYR A 132 -0.41 -7.42 13.08
C TYR A 132 -0.62 -7.42 14.57
N MET A 133 -1.65 -6.74 15.03
CA MET A 133 -2.18 -6.81 16.38
C MET A 133 -3.70 -6.92 16.26
N VAL A 134 -4.27 -7.83 17.00
CA VAL A 134 -5.73 -7.99 17.07
C VAL A 134 -6.11 -7.85 18.53
N ASP A 135 -7.26 -7.22 18.80
CA ASP A 135 -7.79 -7.07 20.14
C ASP A 135 -7.75 -8.42 20.87
N TYR A 136 -7.15 -8.40 22.05
CA TYR A 136 -6.82 -9.60 22.83
C TYR A 136 -8.03 -10.52 23.01
N ASP A 137 -9.19 -9.94 23.38
CA ASP A 137 -10.43 -10.68 23.57
C ASP A 137 -10.98 -11.29 22.28
N LYS A 138 -10.40 -10.92 21.13
CA LYS A 138 -10.85 -11.36 19.80
C LYS A 138 -9.91 -12.36 19.15
N VAL A 139 -8.70 -12.52 19.62
CA VAL A 139 -7.78 -13.53 19.09
C VAL A 139 -8.37 -14.93 19.27
N GLU A 140 -8.98 -15.20 20.41
CA GLU A 140 -9.65 -16.49 20.67
C GLU A 140 -10.84 -16.72 19.77
N ASP A 141 -11.61 -15.70 19.42
CA ASP A 141 -12.76 -15.78 18.51
C ASP A 141 -12.34 -16.08 17.05
N LEU A 142 -11.08 -15.86 16.71
CA LEU A 142 -10.55 -16.13 15.37
C LEU A 142 -10.25 -17.61 15.13
N TYR A 143 -10.21 -18.41 16.16
CA TYR A 143 -9.90 -19.83 16.10
C TYR A 143 -11.13 -20.68 16.49
N THR A 144 -11.44 -21.65 15.67
CA THR A 144 -12.41 -22.71 16.03
C THR A 144 -11.81 -23.65 17.06
N ALA A 145 -12.63 -24.53 17.65
CA ALA A 145 -12.14 -25.56 18.54
C ALA A 145 -11.14 -26.52 17.86
N GLU A 146 -11.32 -26.77 16.55
CA GLU A 146 -10.40 -27.56 15.73
C GLU A 146 -9.07 -26.84 15.52
N ASP A 147 -9.12 -25.56 15.15
CA ASP A 147 -7.93 -24.71 15.02
C ASP A 147 -7.12 -24.71 16.32
N LYS A 148 -7.80 -24.59 17.48
CA LYS A 148 -7.15 -24.60 18.79
C LYS A 148 -6.46 -25.93 19.09
N SER A 149 -6.98 -27.04 18.62
CA SER A 149 -6.37 -28.37 18.79
C SER A 149 -5.15 -28.58 17.90
N GLU A 150 -5.17 -28.07 16.67
CA GLU A 150 -4.02 -28.11 15.75
C GLU A 150 -2.95 -27.08 16.12
N SER A 151 -3.37 -25.94 16.65
CA SER A 151 -2.51 -24.84 17.07
C SER A 151 -1.90 -25.03 18.47
N GLY A 152 -1.89 -26.19 19.05
CA GLY A 152 -1.37 -26.50 20.39
C GLY A 152 0.04 -25.99 20.74
N LYS A 153 0.54 -25.03 19.95
CA LYS A 153 1.78 -24.26 20.11
C LYS A 153 1.54 -22.77 20.32
N VAL A 154 0.30 -22.28 20.17
CA VAL A 154 0.02 -20.84 20.30
C VAL A 154 -0.26 -20.54 21.78
N ASP A 155 0.66 -19.85 22.39
CA ASP A 155 0.51 -19.37 23.76
C ASP A 155 -0.33 -18.08 23.77
N PHE A 156 -1.64 -18.24 23.89
CA PHE A 156 -2.57 -17.10 23.98
C PHE A 156 -2.47 -16.34 25.31
N GLU A 157 -1.89 -16.92 26.35
CA GLU A 157 -1.78 -16.27 27.68
C GLU A 157 -0.75 -15.14 27.68
N ASN A 158 0.23 -15.18 26.76
CA ASN A 158 1.28 -14.18 26.66
C ASN A 158 1.05 -13.13 25.55
N LEU A 159 -0.11 -13.10 24.91
CA LEU A 159 -0.43 -12.06 23.95
C LEU A 159 -0.64 -10.71 24.66
N SER A 160 -0.12 -9.65 24.07
CA SER A 160 -0.24 -8.29 24.58
C SER A 160 -0.73 -7.33 23.50
N ALA A 161 -1.72 -6.52 23.83
CA ALA A 161 -2.23 -5.45 22.96
C ALA A 161 -1.18 -4.37 22.65
N HIS A 162 -0.05 -4.35 23.35
CA HIS A 162 1.06 -3.41 23.12
C HIS A 162 2.12 -3.92 22.13
N ASN A 163 2.03 -5.17 21.71
CA ASN A 163 3.00 -5.80 20.82
C ASN A 163 2.35 -6.36 19.57
N PHE A 164 3.13 -6.55 18.52
CA PHE A 164 2.69 -7.36 17.39
C PHE A 164 2.46 -8.80 17.81
N LEU A 165 1.56 -9.49 17.12
CA LEU A 165 1.35 -10.91 17.30
C LEU A 165 2.67 -11.68 17.09
N PRO A 166 2.92 -12.73 17.89
CA PRO A 166 4.02 -13.66 17.63
C PRO A 166 3.96 -14.24 16.23
N GLU A 167 5.12 -14.63 15.68
CA GLU A 167 5.23 -15.05 14.28
C GLU A 167 4.38 -16.29 13.93
N ASP A 168 4.25 -17.22 14.86
CA ASP A 168 3.42 -18.43 14.71
C ASP A 168 1.93 -18.09 14.65
N VAL A 169 1.46 -17.19 15.53
CA VAL A 169 0.07 -16.67 15.50
C VAL A 169 -0.19 -15.89 14.22
N LYS A 170 0.74 -15.02 13.84
CA LYS A 170 0.66 -14.26 12.59
C LYS A 170 0.55 -15.19 11.39
N ALA A 171 1.40 -16.22 11.30
CA ALA A 171 1.40 -17.17 10.20
C ALA A 171 0.06 -17.92 10.10
N ALA A 172 -0.49 -18.38 11.24
CA ALA A 172 -1.78 -19.06 11.30
C ALA A 172 -2.92 -18.15 10.83
N LEU A 173 -2.94 -16.87 11.27
CA LEU A 173 -3.93 -15.89 10.82
C LEU A 173 -3.81 -15.62 9.33
N MET A 174 -2.61 -15.43 8.81
CA MET A 174 -2.39 -15.18 7.39
C MET A 174 -2.85 -16.35 6.52
N GLU A 175 -2.61 -17.58 6.93
CA GLU A 175 -3.10 -18.76 6.19
C GLU A 175 -4.63 -18.88 6.26
N LYS A 176 -5.21 -18.67 7.44
CA LYS A 176 -6.67 -18.73 7.64
C LYS A 176 -7.40 -17.71 6.78
N TYR A 177 -6.94 -16.47 6.78
CA TYR A 177 -7.57 -15.36 6.07
C TYR A 177 -6.98 -15.07 4.69
N LYS A 178 -6.15 -15.97 4.17
CA LYS A 178 -5.64 -15.86 2.81
C LYS A 178 -6.79 -15.74 1.82
N HIS A 179 -6.74 -14.73 0.95
CA HIS A 179 -7.82 -14.44 0.02
C HIS A 179 -8.10 -15.64 -0.91
N PRO A 180 -9.37 -16.00 -1.17
CA PRO A 180 -9.70 -17.16 -2.01
C PRO A 180 -9.01 -17.17 -3.37
N ILE A 181 -8.95 -16.04 -4.06
CA ILE A 181 -8.27 -15.93 -5.36
C ILE A 181 -6.77 -16.23 -5.25
N GLN A 182 -6.15 -15.86 -4.13
CA GLN A 182 -4.75 -16.18 -3.90
C GLN A 182 -4.57 -17.67 -3.66
N LYS A 183 -5.43 -18.31 -2.86
CA LYS A 183 -5.40 -19.76 -2.66
C LYS A 183 -5.54 -20.51 -3.97
N GLU A 184 -6.42 -20.06 -4.87
CA GLU A 184 -6.67 -20.67 -6.17
C GLU A 184 -5.50 -20.48 -7.15
N LEU A 185 -4.95 -19.28 -7.24
CA LEU A 185 -4.05 -18.90 -8.33
C LEU A 185 -2.57 -18.84 -7.96
N GLU A 186 -2.22 -18.84 -6.66
CA GLU A 186 -0.86 -18.57 -6.20
C GLU A 186 0.23 -19.41 -6.90
N THR A 187 -0.02 -20.71 -7.08
CA THR A 187 0.95 -21.61 -7.71
C THR A 187 1.21 -21.23 -9.17
N THR A 188 0.15 -20.90 -9.93
CA THR A 188 0.26 -20.50 -11.32
C THR A 188 0.86 -19.10 -11.42
N ALA A 189 0.41 -18.18 -10.60
CA ALA A 189 0.88 -16.80 -10.57
C ALA A 189 2.39 -16.70 -10.30
N LYS A 190 2.90 -17.47 -9.34
CA LYS A 190 4.35 -17.52 -9.05
C LYS A 190 5.18 -18.05 -10.22
N LYS A 191 4.63 -18.96 -11.04
CA LYS A 191 5.31 -19.49 -12.24
C LYS A 191 5.32 -18.48 -13.38
N VAL A 192 4.24 -17.73 -13.56
CA VAL A 192 4.14 -16.70 -14.61
C VAL A 192 5.02 -15.51 -14.29
N GLY A 193 5.12 -15.13 -13.01
CA GLY A 193 5.94 -14.02 -12.54
C GLY A 193 5.18 -12.70 -12.49
N GLY A 194 5.92 -11.58 -12.52
CA GLY A 194 5.36 -10.23 -12.32
C GLY A 194 5.08 -9.96 -10.83
N HIS A 195 5.99 -9.23 -10.15
CA HIS A 195 5.91 -8.90 -8.72
C HIS A 195 5.52 -10.09 -7.81
N GLY A 196 6.17 -11.25 -8.05
CA GLY A 196 5.87 -12.48 -7.29
C GLY A 196 4.52 -13.13 -7.63
N GLY A 197 3.93 -12.79 -8.79
CA GLY A 197 2.64 -13.31 -9.27
C GLY A 197 1.46 -12.36 -9.06
N MET A 198 1.68 -11.20 -8.44
CA MET A 198 0.63 -10.21 -8.18
C MET A 198 0.02 -9.69 -9.49
N ASP A 199 0.86 -9.36 -10.48
CA ASP A 199 0.40 -8.85 -11.77
C ASP A 199 -0.50 -9.86 -12.47
N TYR A 200 -0.12 -11.14 -12.46
CA TYR A 200 -0.95 -12.21 -13.02
C TYR A 200 -2.32 -12.31 -12.36
N ILE A 201 -2.38 -12.24 -11.03
CA ILE A 201 -3.66 -12.32 -10.29
C ILE A 201 -4.56 -11.13 -10.63
N MET A 202 -3.98 -9.94 -10.71
CA MET A 202 -4.70 -8.71 -11.06
C MET A 202 -5.31 -8.81 -12.47
N ASP A 203 -4.51 -9.15 -13.47
CA ASP A 203 -4.96 -9.30 -14.85
C ASP A 203 -5.99 -10.42 -15.00
N TYR A 204 -5.76 -11.55 -14.35
CA TYR A 204 -6.71 -12.66 -14.32
C TYR A 204 -8.08 -12.20 -13.77
N ARG A 205 -8.08 -11.48 -12.65
CA ARG A 205 -9.33 -11.01 -12.04
C ARG A 205 -10.09 -10.03 -12.92
N LEU A 206 -9.39 -9.09 -13.55
CA LEU A 206 -9.98 -8.17 -14.51
C LEU A 206 -10.65 -8.91 -15.67
N ILE A 207 -9.91 -9.80 -16.34
CA ILE A 207 -10.41 -10.58 -17.46
C ILE A 207 -11.58 -11.48 -17.04
N TYR A 208 -11.48 -12.11 -15.87
CA TYR A 208 -12.56 -12.95 -15.34
C TYR A 208 -13.86 -12.16 -15.16
N CYS A 209 -13.80 -10.97 -14.54
CA CYS A 209 -14.96 -10.11 -14.36
C CYS A 209 -15.58 -9.70 -15.71
N LEU A 210 -14.75 -9.24 -16.64
CA LEU A 210 -15.22 -8.84 -17.98
C LEU A 210 -15.89 -9.99 -18.75
N ARG A 211 -15.31 -11.19 -18.71
CA ARG A 211 -15.87 -12.36 -19.42
C ARG A 211 -17.18 -12.87 -18.82
N ASN A 212 -17.38 -12.68 -17.54
CA ASN A 212 -18.56 -13.17 -16.82
C ASN A 212 -19.61 -12.08 -16.53
N GLY A 213 -19.41 -10.86 -17.04
CA GLY A 213 -20.33 -9.74 -16.81
C GLY A 213 -20.44 -9.33 -15.33
N LEU A 214 -19.38 -9.54 -14.56
CA LEU A 214 -19.32 -9.19 -13.14
C LEU A 214 -18.84 -7.75 -12.95
N PRO A 215 -19.26 -7.06 -11.90
CA PRO A 215 -18.69 -5.76 -11.52
C PRO A 215 -17.19 -5.88 -11.30
N LEU A 216 -16.45 -4.85 -11.68
CA LEU A 216 -15.04 -4.74 -11.32
C LEU A 216 -14.92 -4.43 -9.84
N ASP A 217 -14.05 -5.14 -9.16
CA ASP A 217 -13.78 -5.02 -7.72
C ASP A 217 -12.37 -4.44 -7.43
N MET A 218 -11.76 -3.87 -8.46
CA MET A 218 -10.47 -3.19 -8.41
C MET A 218 -10.63 -1.69 -8.50
#